data_27658cb0b78cae218b0b44bc96ef1185
#
_entry.id   27658cb0b78cae218b0b44bc96ef1185
#
_cell.length_a   1.000
_cell.length_b   1.000
_cell.length_c   1.000
_cell.angle_alpha   90.00
_cell.angle_beta   90.00
_cell.angle_gamma   90.00
#
_symmetry.space_group_name_H-M   'P 1'
#
loop_
_entity.id
_entity.type
_entity.pdbx_description
1 polymer ?
#
loop_
_entity_poly.entity_id
_entity_poly.type
_entity_poly.pdbx_seq_one_letter_code
_entity_poly.pdbx_strand_id
1 'polypeptide(L)'
;EHFPSTTGRKKKYQVVILGAGKGTRLGVSYPKVLYELNYPNGRMSLLCNAVNNIKALKSVIDIDATYLVIDREKKSFFDREIANIELKTIGLKPENIRGTAVSINAVLPFINPNFETIFLWGDLALWRVADLATVVRTQSGVKSCLAFCTRIKKSPYVAFLRTDEGVISSVIHANEIDRYPGVAEQDCLSFVCTSKALSLLGKFIELYPSSGEVDFVHFIPFLSRAGLPVIGLPIVQEGTVYGLNTHERATEINRSLGQYSRDSYIKYFQDPMS
;
A
#
# COMPACT_ATOMS: atom_id res chain seq x y z
N GLU A 1 -10.00 27.51 -36.33
CA GLU A 1 -8.94 26.51 -36.11
C GLU A 1 -9.42 25.49 -35.08
N HIS A 2 -9.71 24.29 -35.56
CA HIS A 2 -10.13 23.16 -34.73
C HIS A 2 -8.86 22.55 -34.08
N PHE A 3 -8.67 22.78 -32.79
CA PHE A 3 -7.71 21.99 -32.03
C PHE A 3 -8.23 20.54 -31.96
N PRO A 4 -7.45 19.54 -32.40
CA PRO A 4 -7.86 18.17 -32.23
C PRO A 4 -7.95 17.86 -30.74
N SER A 5 -9.13 17.46 -30.26
CA SER A 5 -9.30 16.91 -28.93
C SER A 5 -8.40 15.67 -28.84
N THR A 6 -7.29 15.78 -28.14
CA THR A 6 -6.51 14.64 -27.71
C THR A 6 -7.42 13.84 -26.79
N THR A 7 -8.09 12.83 -27.33
CA THR A 7 -8.76 11.78 -26.57
C THR A 7 -7.67 11.06 -25.78
N GLY A 8 -7.30 11.61 -24.62
CA GLY A 8 -6.36 11.02 -23.71
C GLY A 8 -6.90 9.65 -23.33
N ARG A 9 -6.21 8.60 -23.73
CA ARG A 9 -6.57 7.21 -23.36
C ARG A 9 -6.69 7.17 -21.83
N LYS A 10 -7.87 6.84 -21.33
CA LYS A 10 -8.14 6.77 -19.88
C LYS A 10 -7.09 5.86 -19.25
N LYS A 11 -6.36 6.33 -18.22
CA LYS A 11 -5.33 5.54 -17.57
C LYS A 11 -5.97 4.30 -16.94
N LYS A 12 -5.33 3.15 -17.14
CA LYS A 12 -5.70 1.90 -16.49
C LYS A 12 -4.78 1.61 -15.33
N TYR A 13 -5.35 1.02 -14.30
CA TYR A 13 -4.66 0.67 -13.06
C TYR A 13 -4.75 -0.83 -12.80
N GLN A 14 -3.82 -1.33 -12.03
CA GLN A 14 -3.86 -2.65 -11.41
C GLN A 14 -3.51 -2.50 -9.93
N VAL A 15 -4.03 -3.39 -9.12
CA VAL A 15 -3.78 -3.38 -7.66
C VAL A 15 -2.97 -4.61 -7.28
N VAL A 16 -1.96 -4.43 -6.46
CA VAL A 16 -1.13 -5.50 -5.90
C VAL A 16 -1.19 -5.42 -4.38
N ILE A 17 -1.81 -6.42 -3.75
CA ILE A 17 -1.88 -6.58 -2.29
C ILE A 17 -0.67 -7.40 -1.85
N LEU A 18 0.20 -6.85 -1.00
CA LEU A 18 1.37 -7.53 -0.47
C LEU A 18 0.99 -8.33 0.79
N GLY A 19 0.65 -9.60 0.61
CA GLY A 19 0.19 -10.51 1.67
C GLY A 19 1.24 -11.53 2.15
N ALA A 20 2.46 -11.50 1.61
CA ALA A 20 3.51 -12.50 1.90
C ALA A 20 4.26 -12.29 3.24
N GLY A 21 3.94 -11.26 4.01
CA GLY A 21 4.59 -10.95 5.29
C GLY A 21 4.49 -12.09 6.30
N LYS A 22 5.58 -12.39 7.02
CA LYS A 22 5.68 -13.52 7.97
C LYS A 22 4.73 -13.40 9.17
N GLY A 23 4.34 -12.20 9.59
CA GLY A 23 3.38 -11.98 10.68
C GLY A 23 3.86 -12.46 12.07
N THR A 24 5.16 -12.64 12.26
CA THR A 24 5.76 -13.25 13.47
C THR A 24 5.39 -12.53 14.76
N ARG A 25 5.28 -11.19 14.71
CA ARG A 25 4.91 -10.36 15.88
C ARG A 25 3.44 -10.53 16.32
N LEU A 26 2.59 -11.04 15.44
CA LEU A 26 1.19 -11.32 15.75
C LEU A 26 1.00 -12.69 16.43
N GLY A 27 2.04 -13.56 16.38
CA GLY A 27 2.01 -14.88 17.04
C GLY A 27 1.03 -15.89 16.44
N VAL A 28 0.53 -15.66 15.22
CA VAL A 28 -0.36 -16.61 14.53
C VAL A 28 0.42 -17.53 13.59
N SER A 29 -0.08 -18.75 13.40
CA SER A 29 0.53 -19.76 12.53
C SER A 29 0.18 -19.62 11.06
N TYR A 30 -0.76 -18.75 10.73
CA TYR A 30 -1.25 -18.49 9.38
C TYR A 30 -0.87 -17.08 8.90
N PRO A 31 -0.96 -16.77 7.58
CA PRO A 31 -0.66 -15.47 7.02
C PRO A 31 -1.46 -14.34 7.67
N LYS A 32 -0.79 -13.26 8.09
CA LYS A 32 -1.38 -12.13 8.81
C LYS A 32 -2.57 -11.50 8.06
N VAL A 33 -2.54 -11.49 6.75
CA VAL A 33 -3.62 -10.93 5.90
C VAL A 33 -4.95 -11.68 6.06
N LEU A 34 -4.92 -12.92 6.58
CA LEU A 34 -6.10 -13.73 6.89
C LEU A 34 -6.61 -13.51 8.33
N TYR A 35 -5.98 -12.65 9.12
CA TYR A 35 -6.46 -12.33 10.46
C TYR A 35 -7.82 -11.63 10.39
N GLU A 36 -8.78 -12.13 11.18
CA GLU A 36 -10.14 -11.60 11.20
C GLU A 36 -10.33 -10.52 12.27
N LEU A 37 -11.04 -9.46 11.87
CA LEU A 37 -11.48 -8.36 12.75
C LEU A 37 -13.00 -8.22 12.71
N ASN A 38 -13.56 -7.57 13.73
CA ASN A 38 -15.00 -7.32 13.84
C ASN A 38 -15.35 -5.97 13.17
N TYR A 39 -15.48 -5.97 11.86
CA TYR A 39 -15.94 -4.81 11.12
C TYR A 39 -17.45 -4.58 11.32
N PRO A 40 -17.95 -3.33 11.22
CA PRO A 40 -19.39 -3.05 11.39
C PRO A 40 -20.30 -3.77 10.39
N ASN A 41 -19.78 -4.18 9.26
CA ASN A 41 -20.48 -4.98 8.22
C ASN A 41 -20.26 -6.48 8.37
N GLY A 42 -19.63 -6.94 9.44
CA GLY A 42 -19.43 -8.35 9.77
C GLY A 42 -17.97 -8.71 10.07
N ARG A 43 -17.76 -9.85 10.70
CA ARG A 43 -16.43 -10.41 10.95
C ARG A 43 -15.82 -10.88 9.62
N MET A 44 -14.64 -10.36 9.28
CA MET A 44 -13.94 -10.71 8.05
C MET A 44 -12.42 -10.53 8.19
N SER A 45 -11.68 -11.18 7.29
CA SER A 45 -10.23 -11.05 7.22
C SER A 45 -9.79 -9.68 6.69
N LEU A 46 -8.52 -9.31 6.95
CA LEU A 46 -7.91 -8.11 6.35
C LEU A 46 -7.99 -8.18 4.83
N LEU A 47 -7.79 -9.37 4.24
CA LEU A 47 -7.88 -9.57 2.79
C LEU A 47 -9.28 -9.26 2.26
N CYS A 48 -10.33 -9.81 2.89
CA CYS A 48 -11.70 -9.54 2.49
C CYS A 48 -12.04 -8.05 2.58
N ASN A 49 -11.62 -7.38 3.66
CA ASN A 49 -11.81 -5.94 3.79
C ASN A 49 -11.08 -5.15 2.70
N ALA A 50 -9.81 -5.49 2.41
CA ALA A 50 -9.04 -4.85 1.34
C ALA A 50 -9.73 -5.02 -0.03
N VAL A 51 -10.23 -6.22 -0.34
CA VAL A 51 -10.95 -6.48 -1.60
C VAL A 51 -12.26 -5.70 -1.68
N ASN A 52 -13.02 -5.58 -0.59
CA ASN A 52 -14.24 -4.77 -0.55
C ASN A 52 -13.94 -3.29 -0.82
N ASN A 53 -12.86 -2.77 -0.22
CA ASN A 53 -12.40 -1.40 -0.46
C ASN A 53 -11.92 -1.19 -1.92
N ILE A 54 -11.24 -2.18 -2.53
CA ILE A 54 -10.85 -2.13 -3.95
C ILE A 54 -12.09 -2.16 -4.85
N LYS A 55 -13.13 -2.95 -4.52
CA LYS A 55 -14.40 -2.93 -5.26
C LYS A 55 -15.05 -1.54 -5.22
N ALA A 56 -15.05 -0.87 -4.07
CA ALA A 56 -15.51 0.50 -3.95
C ALA A 56 -14.66 1.47 -4.80
N LEU A 57 -13.33 1.33 -4.78
CA LEU A 57 -12.41 2.14 -5.58
C LEU A 57 -12.64 1.97 -7.10
N LYS A 58 -13.02 0.78 -7.57
CA LYS A 58 -13.36 0.50 -8.99
C LYS A 58 -14.50 1.38 -9.52
N SER A 59 -15.35 1.94 -8.66
CA SER A 59 -16.42 2.85 -9.10
C SER A 59 -15.90 4.20 -9.62
N VAL A 60 -14.69 4.60 -9.27
CA VAL A 60 -14.10 5.89 -9.64
C VAL A 60 -12.74 5.77 -10.35
N ILE A 61 -12.09 4.62 -10.29
CA ILE A 61 -10.79 4.31 -10.91
C ILE A 61 -10.94 3.09 -11.82
N ASP A 62 -10.39 3.15 -13.03
CA ASP A 62 -10.40 2.03 -14.00
C ASP A 62 -9.35 0.97 -13.60
N ILE A 63 -9.73 0.04 -12.73
CA ILE A 63 -8.88 -1.06 -12.24
C ILE A 63 -9.15 -2.32 -13.05
N ASP A 64 -8.17 -2.75 -13.82
CA ASP A 64 -8.25 -3.92 -14.72
C ASP A 64 -8.07 -5.25 -13.97
N ALA A 65 -7.13 -5.31 -13.03
CA ALA A 65 -6.81 -6.52 -12.29
C ALA A 65 -6.42 -6.25 -10.84
N THR A 66 -6.68 -7.22 -9.97
CA THR A 66 -6.21 -7.25 -8.59
C THR A 66 -5.38 -8.50 -8.38
N TYR A 67 -4.18 -8.33 -7.81
CA TYR A 67 -3.24 -9.39 -7.49
C TYR A 67 -3.05 -9.50 -5.99
N LEU A 68 -2.92 -10.72 -5.48
CA LEU A 68 -2.51 -11.02 -4.12
C LEU A 68 -1.15 -11.71 -4.15
N VAL A 69 -0.17 -11.09 -3.53
CA VAL A 69 1.17 -11.66 -3.36
C VAL A 69 1.21 -12.46 -2.08
N ILE A 70 1.57 -13.74 -2.16
CA ILE A 70 1.64 -14.66 -1.03
C ILE A 70 2.99 -15.36 -0.97
N ASP A 71 3.34 -15.84 0.21
CA ASP A 71 4.37 -16.85 0.37
C ASP A 71 3.88 -18.16 -0.27
N ARG A 72 4.63 -18.66 -1.26
CA ARG A 72 4.27 -19.87 -2.02
C ARG A 72 4.07 -21.10 -1.11
N GLU A 73 4.86 -21.19 -0.04
CA GLU A 73 4.77 -22.31 0.91
C GLU A 73 3.49 -22.26 1.76
N LYS A 74 2.87 -21.09 1.87
CA LYS A 74 1.64 -20.87 2.64
C LYS A 74 0.38 -20.83 1.78
N LYS A 75 0.45 -21.21 0.51
CA LYS A 75 -0.68 -21.11 -0.44
C LYS A 75 -1.94 -21.82 0.08
N SER A 76 -1.82 -22.99 0.71
CA SER A 76 -2.96 -23.75 1.21
C SER A 76 -3.84 -23.02 2.24
N PHE A 77 -3.29 -22.07 2.97
CA PHE A 77 -4.08 -21.23 3.89
C PHE A 77 -5.08 -20.31 3.17
N PHE A 78 -4.81 -20.00 1.91
CA PHE A 78 -5.61 -19.07 1.13
C PHE A 78 -6.73 -19.73 0.33
N ASP A 79 -6.67 -21.04 0.08
CA ASP A 79 -7.56 -21.73 -0.86
C ASP A 79 -9.05 -21.49 -0.57
N ARG A 80 -9.43 -21.52 0.72
CA ARG A 80 -10.82 -21.24 1.13
C ARG A 80 -11.22 -19.80 0.97
N GLU A 81 -10.33 -18.87 1.32
CA GLU A 81 -10.60 -17.42 1.34
C GLU A 81 -10.72 -16.87 -0.07
N ILE A 82 -9.81 -17.28 -0.97
CA ILE A 82 -9.77 -16.76 -2.34
C ILE A 82 -10.77 -17.42 -3.29
N ALA A 83 -11.36 -18.56 -2.92
CA ALA A 83 -12.30 -19.30 -3.78
C ALA A 83 -13.49 -18.45 -4.26
N ASN A 84 -13.88 -17.44 -3.50
CA ASN A 84 -15.02 -16.57 -3.79
C ASN A 84 -14.61 -15.10 -4.05
N ILE A 85 -13.31 -14.84 -4.24
CA ILE A 85 -12.78 -13.49 -4.44
C ILE A 85 -12.16 -13.37 -5.82
N GLU A 86 -12.58 -12.36 -6.58
CA GLU A 86 -12.02 -12.06 -7.90
C GLU A 86 -10.64 -11.40 -7.77
N LEU A 87 -9.58 -12.22 -7.66
CA LEU A 87 -8.19 -11.79 -7.65
C LEU A 87 -7.27 -12.86 -8.23
N LYS A 88 -6.10 -12.44 -8.69
CA LYS A 88 -5.03 -13.31 -9.19
C LYS A 88 -3.97 -13.48 -8.10
N THR A 89 -3.54 -14.70 -7.86
CA THR A 89 -2.53 -15.01 -6.83
C THR A 89 -1.14 -15.10 -7.44
N ILE A 90 -0.16 -14.46 -6.82
CA ILE A 90 1.26 -14.55 -7.16
C ILE A 90 2.00 -15.15 -5.98
N GLY A 91 2.47 -16.40 -6.12
CA GLY A 91 3.26 -17.11 -5.09
C GLY A 91 4.74 -16.79 -5.22
N LEU A 92 5.31 -16.10 -4.26
CA LEU A 92 6.75 -15.84 -4.17
C LEU A 92 7.46 -16.94 -3.38
N LYS A 93 8.68 -17.23 -3.77
CA LYS A 93 9.59 -18.06 -2.99
C LYS A 93 10.14 -17.27 -1.79
N PRO A 94 10.55 -17.93 -0.69
CA PRO A 94 11.06 -17.25 0.52
C PRO A 94 12.21 -16.26 0.27
N GLU A 95 13.12 -16.57 -0.67
CA GLU A 95 14.22 -15.67 -1.04
C GLU A 95 13.76 -14.34 -1.65
N ASN A 96 12.55 -14.29 -2.20
CA ASN A 96 11.94 -13.10 -2.79
C ASN A 96 11.06 -12.32 -1.79
N ILE A 97 11.08 -12.70 -0.51
CA ILE A 97 10.31 -12.03 0.57
C ILE A 97 11.26 -11.33 1.54
N ARG A 98 12.40 -10.82 1.05
CA ARG A 98 13.42 -10.09 1.81
C ARG A 98 13.16 -8.58 1.83
N GLY A 99 12.06 -8.17 2.44
CA GLY A 99 11.63 -6.77 2.42
C GLY A 99 10.67 -6.45 1.26
N THR A 100 10.01 -5.31 1.38
CA THR A 100 8.91 -4.92 0.49
C THR A 100 9.39 -4.58 -0.92
N ALA A 101 10.58 -3.98 -1.09
CA ALA A 101 11.13 -3.68 -2.42
C ALA A 101 11.44 -4.94 -3.22
N VAL A 102 12.04 -5.96 -2.59
CA VAL A 102 12.37 -7.24 -3.26
C VAL A 102 11.10 -7.96 -3.66
N SER A 103 10.09 -7.99 -2.79
CA SER A 103 8.79 -8.60 -3.09
C SER A 103 8.09 -7.92 -4.27
N ILE A 104 8.09 -6.58 -4.31
CA ILE A 104 7.53 -5.82 -5.43
C ILE A 104 8.29 -6.12 -6.72
N ASN A 105 9.63 -6.11 -6.69
CA ASN A 105 10.43 -6.40 -7.88
C ASN A 105 10.16 -7.82 -8.43
N ALA A 106 10.00 -8.80 -7.55
CA ALA A 106 9.68 -10.18 -7.94
C ALA A 106 8.26 -10.33 -8.55
N VAL A 107 7.37 -9.37 -8.32
CA VAL A 107 6.00 -9.35 -8.88
C VAL A 107 5.96 -8.75 -10.27
N LEU A 108 6.90 -7.86 -10.64
CA LEU A 108 6.85 -7.11 -11.90
C LEU A 108 6.68 -7.98 -13.17
N PRO A 109 7.27 -9.18 -13.29
CA PRO A 109 7.06 -10.05 -14.44
C PRO A 109 5.63 -10.59 -14.61
N PHE A 110 4.81 -10.53 -13.57
CA PHE A 110 3.45 -11.11 -13.55
C PHE A 110 2.36 -10.07 -13.77
N ILE A 111 2.68 -8.78 -13.73
CA ILE A 111 1.73 -7.69 -13.88
C ILE A 111 1.89 -7.00 -15.24
N ASN A 112 0.86 -6.24 -15.66
CA ASN A 112 0.90 -5.56 -16.95
C ASN A 112 1.81 -4.32 -16.89
N PRO A 113 2.90 -4.25 -17.67
CA PRO A 113 3.82 -3.12 -17.64
C PRO A 113 3.24 -1.82 -18.24
N ASN A 114 2.09 -1.89 -18.91
CA ASN A 114 1.43 -0.72 -19.50
C ASN A 114 0.42 -0.05 -18.56
N PHE A 115 0.18 -0.62 -17.37
CA PHE A 115 -0.75 -0.07 -16.38
C PHE A 115 0.00 0.58 -15.22
N GLU A 116 -0.60 1.60 -14.64
CA GLU A 116 -0.16 2.14 -13.37
C GLU A 116 -0.46 1.11 -12.26
N THR A 117 0.42 0.99 -11.28
CA THR A 117 0.26 -0.02 -10.23
C THR A 117 0.04 0.61 -8.87
N ILE A 118 -1.04 0.18 -8.21
CA ILE A 118 -1.35 0.52 -6.83
C ILE A 118 -0.86 -0.62 -5.94
N PHE A 119 0.10 -0.36 -5.07
CA PHE A 119 0.55 -1.30 -4.06
C PHE A 119 -0.15 -1.02 -2.74
N LEU A 120 -0.73 -2.08 -2.15
CA LEU A 120 -1.35 -2.06 -0.83
C LEU A 120 -0.63 -3.06 0.08
N TRP A 121 -0.25 -2.61 1.27
CA TRP A 121 0.26 -3.53 2.29
C TRP A 121 -0.89 -4.36 2.84
N GLY A 122 -0.75 -5.68 2.83
CA GLY A 122 -1.81 -6.61 3.22
C GLY A 122 -2.16 -6.59 4.70
N ASP A 123 -1.38 -5.89 5.52
CA ASP A 123 -1.66 -5.70 6.94
C ASP A 123 -2.47 -4.44 7.26
N LEU A 124 -2.91 -3.71 6.25
CA LEU A 124 -3.82 -2.59 6.41
C LEU A 124 -5.20 -3.07 6.86
N ALA A 125 -5.48 -2.89 8.14
CA ALA A 125 -6.77 -3.25 8.72
C ALA A 125 -7.85 -2.18 8.51
N LEU A 126 -7.43 -0.92 8.47
CA LEU A 126 -8.33 0.23 8.31
C LEU A 126 -7.67 1.28 7.43
N TRP A 127 -8.38 1.77 6.42
CA TRP A 127 -7.97 2.85 5.54
C TRP A 127 -9.16 3.38 4.73
N ARG A 128 -9.12 4.64 4.34
CA ARG A 128 -10.20 5.28 3.57
C ARG A 128 -9.97 5.14 2.08
N VAL A 129 -11.00 4.69 1.37
CA VAL A 129 -10.98 4.58 -0.11
C VAL A 129 -10.82 5.97 -0.75
N ALA A 130 -11.43 7.00 -0.19
CA ALA A 130 -11.31 8.38 -0.66
C ALA A 130 -9.88 8.92 -0.64
N ASP A 131 -9.10 8.57 0.39
CA ASP A 131 -7.69 9.00 0.47
C ASP A 131 -6.88 8.40 -0.69
N LEU A 132 -7.04 7.10 -0.96
CA LEU A 132 -6.36 6.45 -2.09
C LEU A 132 -6.86 6.97 -3.44
N ALA A 133 -8.17 7.21 -3.59
CA ALA A 133 -8.73 7.82 -4.80
C ALA A 133 -8.14 9.22 -5.06
N THR A 134 -7.90 9.99 -3.99
CA THR A 134 -7.25 11.30 -4.06
C THR A 134 -5.80 11.18 -4.52
N VAL A 135 -5.04 10.22 -3.98
CA VAL A 135 -3.65 9.96 -4.43
C VAL A 135 -3.61 9.62 -5.91
N VAL A 136 -4.47 8.73 -6.38
CA VAL A 136 -4.53 8.31 -7.79
C VAL A 136 -4.84 9.50 -8.69
N ARG A 137 -5.84 10.32 -8.32
CA ARG A 137 -6.20 11.54 -9.09
C ARG A 137 -5.07 12.57 -9.12
N THR A 138 -4.43 12.82 -7.97
CA THR A 138 -3.31 13.75 -7.87
C THR A 138 -2.12 13.27 -8.70
N GLN A 139 -1.73 11.99 -8.57
CA GLN A 139 -0.66 11.38 -9.36
C GLN A 139 -0.88 11.58 -10.87
N SER A 140 -2.11 11.36 -11.31
CA SER A 140 -2.49 11.51 -12.72
C SER A 140 -2.44 12.98 -13.16
N GLY A 141 -2.96 13.89 -12.33
CA GLY A 141 -3.03 15.34 -12.64
C GLY A 141 -1.65 16.01 -12.74
N VAL A 142 -0.74 15.71 -11.83
CA VAL A 142 0.61 16.30 -11.79
C VAL A 142 1.68 15.42 -12.46
N LYS A 143 1.29 14.28 -13.03
CA LYS A 143 2.18 13.34 -13.75
C LYS A 143 3.37 12.88 -12.90
N SER A 144 3.17 12.69 -11.59
CA SER A 144 4.22 12.12 -10.74
C SER A 144 4.49 10.65 -11.08
N CYS A 145 5.71 10.20 -10.86
CA CYS A 145 6.09 8.81 -11.11
C CYS A 145 5.72 7.89 -9.94
N LEU A 146 5.61 8.44 -8.74
CA LEU A 146 5.16 7.78 -7.53
C LEU A 146 4.37 8.78 -6.68
N ALA A 147 3.22 8.35 -6.16
CA ALA A 147 2.42 9.12 -5.22
C ALA A 147 1.91 8.22 -4.08
N PHE A 148 1.75 8.78 -2.89
CA PHE A 148 1.27 8.04 -1.71
C PHE A 148 0.67 8.96 -0.66
N CYS A 149 -0.15 8.37 0.23
CA CYS A 149 -0.66 9.07 1.40
C CYS A 149 0.38 9.11 2.50
N THR A 150 0.44 10.25 3.20
CA THR A 150 1.17 10.39 4.46
C THR A 150 0.26 10.97 5.55
N ARG A 151 0.72 10.86 6.78
CA ARG A 151 0.19 11.58 7.95
C ARG A 151 1.33 12.20 8.72
N ILE A 152 1.04 13.32 9.36
CA ILE A 152 1.98 13.95 10.30
C ILE A 152 1.90 13.22 11.63
N LYS A 153 3.03 12.82 12.18
CA LYS A 153 3.09 12.06 13.43
C LYS A 153 4.30 12.45 14.28
N LYS A 154 4.11 12.47 15.59
CA LYS A 154 5.21 12.57 16.56
C LYS A 154 5.89 11.20 16.71
N SER A 155 7.19 11.17 16.67
CA SER A 155 8.02 9.96 16.76
C SER A 155 7.56 8.85 15.79
N PRO A 156 7.48 9.12 14.49
CA PRO A 156 7.01 8.15 13.50
C PRO A 156 7.96 6.96 13.39
N TYR A 157 7.41 5.80 13.01
CA TYR A 157 8.19 4.59 12.74
C TYR A 157 8.99 4.71 11.43
N VAL A 158 8.39 5.36 10.42
CA VAL A 158 9.05 5.79 9.19
C VAL A 158 8.91 7.30 9.11
N ALA A 159 10.02 8.03 9.06
CA ALA A 159 10.02 9.48 8.94
C ALA A 159 10.54 9.90 7.56
N PHE A 160 9.70 10.56 6.77
CA PHE A 160 10.11 11.22 5.54
C PHE A 160 10.61 12.62 5.84
N LEU A 161 11.83 12.92 5.40
CA LEU A 161 12.43 14.25 5.53
C LEU A 161 12.44 14.94 4.17
N ARG A 162 12.05 16.22 4.17
CA ARG A 162 12.01 17.04 2.95
C ARG A 162 13.10 18.09 2.97
N THR A 163 13.52 18.49 1.76
CA THR A 163 14.31 19.73 1.56
C THR A 163 13.40 20.96 1.73
N ASP A 164 14.01 22.14 1.75
CA ASP A 164 13.27 23.41 1.80
C ASP A 164 12.34 23.60 0.58
N GLU A 165 12.68 22.99 -0.57
CA GLU A 165 11.83 22.97 -1.77
C GLU A 165 10.71 21.91 -1.70
N GLY A 166 10.57 21.18 -0.58
CA GLY A 166 9.53 20.19 -0.35
C GLY A 166 9.79 18.81 -0.96
N VAL A 167 10.99 18.56 -1.51
CA VAL A 167 11.37 17.26 -2.08
C VAL A 167 11.70 16.26 -0.97
N ILE A 168 11.19 15.05 -1.06
CA ILE A 168 11.55 13.98 -0.12
C ILE A 168 12.99 13.54 -0.41
N SER A 169 13.90 13.89 0.49
CA SER A 169 15.36 13.69 0.33
C SER A 169 15.88 12.46 1.06
N SER A 170 15.26 12.08 2.17
CA SER A 170 15.67 10.93 2.97
C SER A 170 14.53 10.30 3.75
N VAL A 171 14.77 9.09 4.22
CA VAL A 171 13.87 8.30 5.07
C VAL A 171 14.66 7.82 6.28
N ILE A 172 14.07 7.94 7.45
CA ILE A 172 14.57 7.34 8.70
C ILE A 172 13.59 6.23 9.07
N HIS A 173 14.09 5.01 9.16
CA HIS A 173 13.29 3.83 9.48
C HIS A 173 13.70 3.26 10.84
N ALA A 174 12.73 3.06 11.74
CA ALA A 174 13.00 2.62 13.11
C ALA A 174 13.55 1.18 13.24
N ASN A 175 13.59 0.41 12.14
CA ASN A 175 14.30 -0.87 12.10
C ASN A 175 15.83 -0.71 12.02
N GLU A 176 16.31 0.45 11.58
CA GLU A 176 17.73 0.72 11.29
C GLU A 176 18.37 1.54 12.40
N ILE A 177 17.59 2.43 13.00
CA ILE A 177 18.01 3.33 14.08
C ILE A 177 16.86 3.53 15.07
N ASP A 178 17.10 4.24 16.16
CA ASP A 178 16.03 4.71 17.03
C ASP A 178 14.99 5.55 16.26
N ARG A 179 13.72 5.50 16.72
CA ARG A 179 12.66 6.30 16.12
C ARG A 179 13.05 7.76 16.04
N TYR A 180 12.70 8.40 14.93
CA TYR A 180 12.86 9.84 14.77
C TYR A 180 12.17 10.59 15.93
N PRO A 181 12.91 11.42 16.71
CA PRO A 181 12.37 12.00 17.95
C PRO A 181 11.41 13.17 17.71
N GLY A 182 11.40 13.72 16.48
CA GLY A 182 10.61 14.89 16.11
C GLY A 182 9.22 14.56 15.55
N VAL A 183 8.63 15.55 14.94
CA VAL A 183 7.40 15.44 14.14
C VAL A 183 7.79 15.35 12.67
N ALA A 184 7.32 14.31 11.96
CA ALA A 184 7.56 14.14 10.53
C ALA A 184 6.40 13.42 9.86
N GLU A 185 6.45 13.38 8.52
CA GLU A 185 5.53 12.57 7.73
C GLU A 185 5.86 11.10 7.86
N GLN A 186 4.82 10.28 8.02
CA GLN A 186 4.88 8.82 7.96
C GLN A 186 3.98 8.33 6.83
N ASP A 187 4.44 7.34 6.06
CA ASP A 187 3.62 6.69 5.04
C ASP A 187 2.38 6.01 5.62
N CYS A 188 1.37 5.86 4.78
CA CYS A 188 0.12 5.18 5.12
C CYS A 188 -0.08 3.91 4.30
N LEU A 189 1.02 3.24 3.96
CA LEU A 189 1.09 1.86 3.46
C LEU A 189 0.36 1.61 2.13
N SER A 190 0.18 2.66 1.30
CA SER A 190 -0.34 2.54 -0.06
C SER A 190 0.44 3.46 -1.01
N PHE A 191 0.83 2.92 -2.18
CA PHE A 191 1.64 3.63 -3.15
C PHE A 191 1.08 3.43 -4.55
N VAL A 192 1.06 4.52 -5.34
CA VAL A 192 0.68 4.49 -6.76
C VAL A 192 1.93 4.77 -7.59
N CYS A 193 2.32 3.82 -8.42
CA CYS A 193 3.58 3.84 -9.17
C CYS A 193 3.34 3.74 -10.66
N THR A 194 4.09 4.53 -11.43
CA THR A 194 4.20 4.34 -12.89
C THR A 194 5.13 3.19 -13.23
N SER A 195 4.95 2.59 -14.39
CA SER A 195 5.91 1.60 -14.93
C SER A 195 7.32 2.18 -15.04
N LYS A 196 7.45 3.48 -15.35
CA LYS A 196 8.74 4.17 -15.40
C LYS A 196 9.45 4.16 -14.04
N ALA A 197 8.73 4.43 -12.94
CA ALA A 197 9.31 4.30 -11.59
C ALA A 197 9.74 2.85 -11.33
N LEU A 198 8.84 1.89 -11.57
CA LEU A 198 9.07 0.48 -11.27
C LEU A 198 10.22 -0.13 -12.08
N SER A 199 10.52 0.36 -13.30
CA SER A 199 11.66 -0.08 -14.08
C SER A 199 13.04 0.20 -13.44
N LEU A 200 13.09 1.12 -12.46
CA LEU A 200 14.30 1.45 -11.71
C LEU A 200 14.45 0.64 -10.41
N LEU A 201 13.44 -0.15 -10.03
CA LEU A 201 13.43 -0.84 -8.75
C LEU A 201 14.54 -1.90 -8.65
N GLY A 202 14.82 -2.64 -9.73
CA GLY A 202 15.94 -3.58 -9.77
C GLY A 202 17.28 -2.89 -9.50
N LYS A 203 17.56 -1.78 -10.20
CA LYS A 203 18.76 -0.97 -10.00
C LYS A 203 18.87 -0.42 -8.56
N PHE A 204 17.76 -0.04 -7.96
CA PHE A 204 17.74 0.38 -6.56
C PHE A 204 18.14 -0.77 -5.63
N ILE A 205 17.58 -1.97 -5.82
CA ILE A 205 17.86 -3.15 -5.00
C ILE A 205 19.34 -3.56 -5.06
N GLU A 206 19.99 -3.42 -6.22
CA GLU A 206 21.41 -3.70 -6.42
C GLU A 206 22.35 -2.85 -5.53
N LEU A 207 21.86 -1.72 -4.98
CA LEU A 207 22.63 -0.89 -4.06
C LEU A 207 22.72 -1.49 -2.64
N TYR A 208 21.94 -2.53 -2.36
CA TYR A 208 21.87 -3.16 -1.03
C TYR A 208 22.53 -4.54 -1.02
N PRO A 209 23.09 -4.97 0.14
CA PRO A 209 23.63 -6.32 0.27
C PRO A 209 22.57 -7.38 -0.01
N SER A 210 22.97 -8.47 -0.67
CA SER A 210 22.08 -9.57 -1.06
C SER A 210 21.42 -10.29 0.13
N SER A 211 21.95 -10.17 1.33
CA SER A 211 21.44 -10.77 2.58
C SER A 211 20.54 -9.85 3.40
N GLY A 212 20.44 -8.56 3.05
CA GLY A 212 19.66 -7.57 3.81
C GLY A 212 18.18 -7.52 3.43
N GLU A 213 17.33 -7.03 4.34
CA GLU A 213 15.99 -6.57 4.00
C GLU A 213 16.07 -5.25 3.24
N VAL A 214 15.28 -5.12 2.16
CA VAL A 214 15.22 -3.89 1.36
C VAL A 214 13.79 -3.38 1.36
N ASP A 215 13.55 -2.31 2.11
CA ASP A 215 12.23 -1.73 2.24
C ASP A 215 11.94 -0.71 1.13
N PHE A 216 10.73 -0.79 0.60
CA PHE A 216 10.28 0.06 -0.51
C PHE A 216 10.28 1.55 -0.20
N VAL A 217 10.14 1.94 1.07
CA VAL A 217 10.16 3.35 1.48
C VAL A 217 11.47 4.05 1.12
N HIS A 218 12.60 3.33 1.09
CA HIS A 218 13.90 3.86 0.68
C HIS A 218 14.02 4.10 -0.84
N PHE A 219 13.16 3.46 -1.62
CA PHE A 219 13.08 3.71 -3.06
C PHE A 219 12.58 5.13 -3.37
N ILE A 220 11.78 5.71 -2.48
CA ILE A 220 11.20 7.06 -2.64
C ILE A 220 12.27 8.14 -2.80
N PRO A 221 13.20 8.33 -1.84
CA PRO A 221 14.28 9.31 -2.02
C PRO A 221 15.27 8.93 -3.14
N PHE A 222 15.40 7.66 -3.48
CA PHE A 222 16.18 7.24 -4.66
C PHE A 222 15.55 7.81 -5.95
N LEU A 223 14.24 7.71 -6.13
CA LEU A 223 13.53 8.29 -7.27
C LEU A 223 13.68 9.83 -7.30
N SER A 224 13.54 10.49 -6.16
CA SER A 224 13.73 11.94 -6.04
C SER A 224 15.14 12.37 -6.48
N ARG A 225 16.18 11.67 -6.02
CA ARG A 225 17.58 11.91 -6.45
C ARG A 225 17.82 11.61 -7.94
N ALA A 226 17.05 10.71 -8.53
CA ALA A 226 17.08 10.45 -9.97
C ALA A 226 16.31 11.50 -10.79
N GLY A 227 15.83 12.57 -10.17
CA GLY A 227 15.08 13.65 -10.84
C GLY A 227 13.66 13.26 -11.24
N LEU A 228 13.11 12.19 -10.67
CA LEU A 228 11.75 11.75 -10.94
C LEU A 228 10.77 12.37 -9.92
N PRO A 229 9.62 12.90 -10.37
CA PRO A 229 8.66 13.56 -9.49
C PRO A 229 7.96 12.54 -8.57
N VAL A 230 8.12 12.71 -7.27
CA VAL A 230 7.50 11.92 -6.21
C VAL A 230 6.62 12.82 -5.35
N ILE A 231 5.43 12.35 -4.97
CA ILE A 231 4.49 13.12 -4.15
C ILE A 231 4.02 12.30 -2.96
N GLY A 232 4.30 12.79 -1.76
CA GLY A 232 3.66 12.40 -0.51
C GLY A 232 2.56 13.40 -0.16
N LEU A 233 1.34 12.92 0.06
CA LEU A 233 0.16 13.73 0.38
C LEU A 233 -0.20 13.56 1.85
N PRO A 234 -0.02 14.58 2.71
CA PRO A 234 -0.31 14.50 4.14
C PRO A 234 -1.82 14.69 4.41
N ILE A 235 -2.64 13.85 3.80
CA ILE A 235 -4.12 13.93 3.85
C ILE A 235 -4.75 13.00 4.86
N VAL A 236 -4.00 12.02 5.39
CA VAL A 236 -4.55 11.00 6.29
C VAL A 236 -4.68 11.55 7.71
N GLN A 237 -5.89 11.48 8.24
CA GLN A 237 -6.18 11.86 9.62
C GLN A 237 -5.76 10.78 10.61
N GLU A 238 -5.45 11.16 11.83
CA GLU A 238 -5.18 10.21 12.90
C GLU A 238 -6.41 9.35 13.18
N GLY A 239 -6.18 8.05 13.42
CA GLY A 239 -7.29 7.11 13.68
C GLY A 239 -7.96 6.53 12.43
N THR A 240 -7.60 6.95 11.22
CA THR A 240 -8.22 6.47 9.98
C THR A 240 -7.40 5.42 9.22
N VAL A 241 -6.15 5.22 9.58
CA VAL A 241 -5.28 4.19 9.01
C VAL A 241 -4.62 3.38 10.12
N TYR A 242 -4.84 2.09 10.09
CA TYR A 242 -4.26 1.14 11.03
C TYR A 242 -3.66 -0.07 10.31
N GLY A 243 -2.36 -0.31 10.53
CA GLY A 243 -1.71 -1.57 10.23
C GLY A 243 -1.83 -2.53 11.42
N LEU A 244 -2.07 -3.80 11.16
CA LEU A 244 -2.12 -4.85 12.17
C LEU A 244 -0.75 -5.51 12.34
N ASN A 245 -0.15 -5.40 13.53
CA ASN A 245 1.16 -5.99 13.82
C ASN A 245 1.20 -6.82 15.11
N THR A 246 0.32 -6.56 16.07
CA THR A 246 0.26 -7.25 17.37
C THR A 246 -1.18 -7.50 17.80
N HIS A 247 -1.39 -8.36 18.80
CA HIS A 247 -2.72 -8.60 19.39
C HIS A 247 -3.28 -7.36 20.10
N GLU A 248 -2.43 -6.57 20.77
CA GLU A 248 -2.85 -5.31 21.39
C GLU A 248 -3.40 -4.37 20.32
N ARG A 249 -2.72 -4.31 19.16
CA ARG A 249 -3.17 -3.49 18.03
C ARG A 249 -4.49 -4.00 17.46
N ALA A 250 -4.71 -5.31 17.39
CA ALA A 250 -6.00 -5.89 16.97
C ALA A 250 -7.14 -5.45 17.91
N THR A 251 -6.88 -5.43 19.22
CA THR A 251 -7.83 -4.97 20.23
C THR A 251 -8.18 -3.49 20.08
N GLU A 252 -7.17 -2.64 19.83
CA GLU A 252 -7.38 -1.21 19.57
C GLU A 252 -8.22 -0.99 18.31
N ILE A 253 -7.91 -1.72 17.23
CA ILE A 253 -8.63 -1.62 15.96
C ILE A 253 -10.10 -2.05 16.16
N ASN A 254 -10.36 -3.19 16.82
CA ASN A 254 -11.72 -3.65 17.11
C ASN A 254 -12.50 -2.63 17.96
N ARG A 255 -11.85 -1.98 18.92
CA ARG A 255 -12.48 -0.90 19.71
C ARG A 255 -12.82 0.30 18.84
N SER A 256 -11.92 0.70 17.95
CA SER A 256 -12.18 1.79 17.00
C SER A 256 -13.32 1.44 16.04
N LEU A 257 -13.33 0.23 15.48
CA LEU A 257 -14.39 -0.25 14.59
C LEU A 257 -15.75 -0.30 15.28
N GLY A 258 -15.81 -0.66 16.58
CA GLY A 258 -17.02 -0.69 17.37
C GLY A 258 -17.71 0.66 17.60
N GLN A 259 -17.05 1.77 17.25
CA GLN A 259 -17.63 3.12 17.31
C GLN A 259 -18.49 3.45 16.08
N TYR A 260 -18.42 2.66 15.02
CA TYR A 260 -19.15 2.90 13.77
C TYR A 260 -20.37 1.98 13.65
N SER A 261 -21.50 2.51 13.22
CA SER A 261 -22.56 1.71 12.63
C SER A 261 -22.13 1.23 11.24
N ARG A 262 -22.84 0.25 10.68
CA ARG A 262 -22.56 -0.25 9.33
C ARG A 262 -22.58 0.90 8.29
N ASP A 263 -23.61 1.72 8.32
CA ASP A 263 -23.77 2.80 7.34
C ASP A 263 -22.73 3.90 7.51
N SER A 264 -22.39 4.27 8.74
CA SER A 264 -21.34 5.25 9.00
C SER A 264 -19.94 4.72 8.61
N TYR A 265 -19.68 3.41 8.79
CA TYR A 265 -18.44 2.76 8.34
C TYR A 265 -18.33 2.79 6.82
N ILE A 266 -19.38 2.36 6.10
CA ILE A 266 -19.40 2.36 4.62
C ILE A 266 -19.19 3.78 4.11
N LYS A 267 -19.96 4.74 4.61
CA LYS A 267 -19.88 6.15 4.22
C LYS A 267 -18.49 6.73 4.46
N TYR A 268 -17.83 6.41 5.57
CA TYR A 268 -16.58 7.05 5.95
C TYR A 268 -15.35 6.34 5.35
N PHE A 269 -15.34 5.00 5.33
CA PHE A 269 -14.17 4.24 4.88
C PHE A 269 -14.26 3.72 3.46
N GLN A 270 -15.46 3.39 2.96
CA GLN A 270 -15.64 2.74 1.67
C GLN A 270 -16.20 3.66 0.58
N ASP A 271 -16.72 4.84 0.92
CA ASP A 271 -17.15 5.81 -0.09
C ASP A 271 -15.91 6.50 -0.70
N PRO A 272 -15.66 6.35 -2.01
CA PRO A 272 -14.52 6.97 -2.67
C PRO A 272 -14.65 8.49 -2.86
N MET A 273 -15.80 9.07 -2.50
CA MET A 273 -16.12 10.48 -2.64
C MET A 273 -16.24 11.21 -1.28
N SER A 274 -16.07 10.48 -0.17
CA SER A 274 -16.23 11.03 1.20
C SER A 274 -15.09 11.94 1.65
#